data_5270cca20743d07c149ac20f988573d3
#
_entry.id   5270cca20743d07c149ac20f988573d3
#
_cell.length_a   1.000
_cell.length_b   1.000
_cell.length_c   1.000
_cell.angle_alpha   90.00
_cell.angle_beta   90.00
_cell.angle_gamma   90.00
#
_symmetry.space_group_name_H-M   'P 1'
#
loop_
_entity.id
_entity.type
_entity.pdbx_description
1 polymer ?
#
loop_
_entity_poly.entity_id
_entity_poly.type
_entity_poly.pdbx_seq_one_letter_code
_entity_poly.pdbx_strand_id
1 'polypeptide(L)'
;LQPSERPIQQLTRYNESVESLCTNATPVAPQTKLKDLSELFIRDTSLQAIAIVHHTRPQGLISRHYLMELFSTPYGRALHENHQVEEVMDRNVMRFEASDPLSNVSQQLTADSDNRVAQQFIIMRQGHFLGIGHTKDLLQRITEHRIKTARHANPLTGLPGNVPIQEELKRLQLHHRSFYLAYFDLCDFKPYNDVYGFCRGDEVIRELGNQLHRLQSKDTFIGHIGGDDFVVISTGAQILEQCQHILTQFEQGKAAFYNEQHWQTQKIRAQDRNGVPCDQPLLSLCVGVLPPQLTAAGNEHSLSQLSAKAKKKAKHSSPKLCLLESSLKPLQHRLE
;
A
#
# COMPACT_ATOMS: atom_id res chain seq x y z
N LEU A 1 21.96 21.09 -14.23
CA LEU A 1 20.99 21.00 -13.13
C LEU A 1 20.45 19.57 -13.16
N GLN A 2 20.95 18.73 -12.27
CA GLN A 2 20.47 17.36 -12.09
C GLN A 2 19.07 17.40 -11.48
N PRO A 3 18.08 16.66 -12.02
CA PRO A 3 16.81 16.47 -11.32
C PRO A 3 17.07 15.55 -10.12
N SER A 4 16.73 16.03 -8.94
CA SER A 4 16.76 15.26 -7.71
C SER A 4 15.79 14.07 -7.83
N GLU A 5 16.34 12.87 -8.03
CA GLU A 5 15.64 11.61 -7.85
C GLU A 5 15.25 11.48 -6.37
N ARG A 6 14.06 11.96 -6.02
CA ARG A 6 13.39 11.47 -4.81
C ARG A 6 12.72 10.14 -5.18
N PRO A 7 13.07 9.04 -4.54
CA PRO A 7 12.34 7.80 -4.74
C PRO A 7 10.88 8.07 -4.36
N ILE A 8 9.97 7.72 -5.27
CA ILE A 8 8.53 7.75 -5.04
C ILE A 8 8.26 6.89 -3.82
N GLN A 9 8.07 7.52 -2.64
CA GLN A 9 7.65 6.81 -1.44
C GLN A 9 6.24 6.31 -1.71
N GLN A 10 6.15 5.05 -2.09
CA GLN A 10 4.89 4.34 -2.22
C GLN A 10 4.19 4.38 -0.86
N LEU A 11 3.16 5.20 -0.75
CA LEU A 11 2.12 5.06 0.26
C LEU A 11 1.28 3.83 -0.10
N THR A 12 1.92 2.67 -0.15
CA THR A 12 1.20 1.40 -0.11
C THR A 12 0.46 1.40 1.22
N ARG A 13 -0.84 1.20 1.19
CA ARG A 13 -1.72 1.14 2.37
C ARG A 13 -1.21 0.05 3.31
N TYR A 14 -0.34 0.43 4.22
CA TYR A 14 0.01 -0.39 5.37
C TYR A 14 -1.17 -0.29 6.33
N ASN A 15 -2.19 -1.10 6.06
CA ASN A 15 -3.44 -1.09 6.83
C ASN A 15 -3.35 -2.06 8.01
N GLU A 16 -2.15 -2.59 8.28
CA GLU A 16 -1.91 -3.48 9.40
C GLU A 16 -1.74 -2.63 10.66
N SER A 17 -2.57 -2.90 11.66
CA SER A 17 -2.52 -2.21 12.95
C SER A 17 -1.52 -2.89 13.88
N VAL A 18 -1.08 -2.16 14.90
CA VAL A 18 -0.15 -2.66 15.91
C VAL A 18 -0.74 -3.83 16.71
N GLU A 19 -2.05 -4.03 16.66
CA GLU A 19 -2.71 -5.19 17.26
C GLU A 19 -2.15 -6.52 16.74
N SER A 20 -1.73 -6.57 15.47
CA SER A 20 -1.11 -7.77 14.87
C SER A 20 0.20 -8.19 15.52
N LEU A 21 0.86 -7.28 16.25
CA LEU A 21 2.09 -7.52 17.00
C LEU A 21 1.84 -7.80 18.49
N CYS A 22 0.57 -7.84 18.91
CA CYS A 22 0.21 -8.00 20.31
C CYS A 22 0.53 -9.41 20.81
N THR A 23 1.46 -9.49 21.74
CA THR A 23 1.73 -10.71 22.50
C THR A 23 0.92 -10.68 23.78
N ASN A 24 0.10 -11.72 24.00
CA ASN A 24 -0.62 -11.89 25.25
C ASN A 24 0.39 -12.13 26.38
N ALA A 25 0.56 -11.13 27.23
CA ALA A 25 1.39 -11.23 28.42
C ALA A 25 0.51 -11.05 29.64
N THR A 26 0.65 -11.93 30.61
CA THR A 26 -0.05 -11.79 31.89
C THR A 26 0.58 -10.64 32.66
N PRO A 27 -0.15 -9.53 32.91
CA PRO A 27 0.38 -8.40 33.64
C PRO A 27 0.44 -8.70 35.15
N VAL A 28 1.23 -7.94 35.88
CA VAL A 28 1.30 -7.99 37.34
C VAL A 28 0.78 -6.70 37.98
N ALA A 29 0.36 -6.81 39.25
CA ALA A 29 -0.06 -5.65 40.03
C ALA A 29 1.15 -4.80 40.47
N PRO A 30 1.00 -3.49 40.70
CA PRO A 30 2.07 -2.60 41.14
C PRO A 30 2.78 -3.04 42.43
N GLN A 31 2.05 -3.71 43.34
CA GLN A 31 2.54 -4.17 44.64
C GLN A 31 3.25 -5.55 44.58
N THR A 32 3.35 -6.16 43.39
CA THR A 32 4.08 -7.42 43.17
C THR A 32 5.55 -7.23 43.58
N LYS A 33 6.14 -8.19 44.30
CA LYS A 33 7.55 -8.11 44.70
C LYS A 33 8.46 -8.51 43.56
N LEU A 34 9.65 -7.94 43.48
CA LEU A 34 10.63 -8.23 42.45
C LEU A 34 11.10 -9.70 42.46
N LYS A 35 11.13 -10.35 43.65
CA LYS A 35 11.41 -11.79 43.73
C LYS A 35 10.39 -12.62 42.95
N ASP A 36 9.08 -12.30 43.12
CA ASP A 36 8.00 -13.05 42.46
C ASP A 36 8.07 -12.83 40.93
N LEU A 37 8.39 -11.59 40.52
CA LEU A 37 8.61 -11.26 39.12
C LEU A 37 9.80 -12.01 38.53
N SER A 38 10.90 -12.13 39.31
CA SER A 38 12.09 -12.88 38.85
C SER A 38 11.80 -14.35 38.64
N GLU A 39 10.94 -14.95 39.48
CA GLU A 39 10.50 -16.33 39.33
C GLU A 39 9.69 -16.52 38.03
N LEU A 40 8.81 -15.58 37.68
CA LEU A 40 8.09 -15.62 36.40
C LEU A 40 9.04 -15.64 35.23
N PHE A 41 10.06 -14.78 35.23
CA PHE A 41 11.08 -14.77 34.18
C PHE A 41 11.94 -16.03 34.14
N ILE A 42 12.20 -16.69 35.27
CA ILE A 42 12.94 -17.96 35.33
C ILE A 42 12.09 -19.10 34.77
N ARG A 43 10.79 -19.16 35.15
CA ARG A 43 9.87 -20.22 34.70
C ARG A 43 9.59 -20.15 33.20
N ASP A 44 9.46 -18.93 32.68
CA ASP A 44 9.22 -18.70 31.25
C ASP A 44 10.35 -17.87 30.63
N THR A 45 11.27 -18.57 29.96
CA THR A 45 12.43 -17.93 29.32
C THR A 45 12.08 -17.13 28.07
N SER A 46 10.88 -17.30 27.52
CA SER A 46 10.39 -16.54 26.37
C SER A 46 9.93 -15.12 26.74
N LEU A 47 9.54 -14.88 28.00
CA LEU A 47 9.13 -13.57 28.49
C LEU A 47 10.33 -12.62 28.48
N GLN A 48 10.23 -11.55 27.70
CA GLN A 48 11.26 -10.49 27.64
C GLN A 48 10.90 -9.27 28.50
N ALA A 49 9.62 -9.07 28.76
CA ALA A 49 9.11 -7.99 29.59
C ALA A 49 7.77 -8.36 30.22
N ILE A 50 7.44 -7.73 31.32
CA ILE A 50 6.14 -7.86 32.01
C ILE A 50 5.57 -6.47 32.22
N ALA A 51 4.30 -6.28 31.85
CA ALA A 51 3.57 -5.04 32.08
C ALA A 51 3.03 -4.97 33.52
N ILE A 52 3.13 -3.79 34.09
CA ILE A 52 2.55 -3.48 35.39
C ILE A 52 1.22 -2.77 35.16
N VAL A 53 0.13 -3.38 35.63
CA VAL A 53 -1.23 -2.92 35.37
C VAL A 53 -1.99 -2.74 36.67
N HIS A 54 -2.60 -1.57 36.84
CA HIS A 54 -3.50 -1.30 37.96
C HIS A 54 -4.94 -1.27 37.45
N HIS A 55 -5.77 -2.18 37.94
CA HIS A 55 -7.10 -2.52 37.40
C HIS A 55 -6.99 -2.98 35.95
N THR A 56 -7.14 -2.10 34.98
CA THR A 56 -7.03 -2.40 33.55
C THR A 56 -6.06 -1.43 32.83
N ARG A 57 -5.52 -0.45 33.57
CA ARG A 57 -4.68 0.60 33.02
C ARG A 57 -3.20 0.29 33.19
N PRO A 58 -2.40 0.29 32.14
CA PRO A 58 -0.97 0.06 32.23
C PRO A 58 -0.27 1.22 32.93
N GLN A 59 0.55 0.91 33.91
CA GLN A 59 1.34 1.89 34.66
C GLN A 59 2.77 1.97 34.17
N GLY A 60 3.35 0.85 33.76
CA GLY A 60 4.72 0.75 33.30
C GLY A 60 5.07 -0.65 32.83
N LEU A 61 6.37 -0.88 32.63
CA LEU A 61 6.92 -2.14 32.16
C LEU A 61 8.24 -2.42 32.89
N ILE A 62 8.52 -3.69 33.14
CA ILE A 62 9.86 -4.16 33.55
C ILE A 62 10.36 -5.15 32.50
N SER A 63 11.55 -4.89 31.94
CA SER A 63 12.22 -5.84 31.06
C SER A 63 12.99 -6.89 31.86
N ARG A 64 13.10 -8.11 31.33
CA ARG A 64 13.96 -9.15 31.86
C ARG A 64 15.39 -8.66 32.06
N HIS A 65 15.93 -8.00 31.05
CA HIS A 65 17.30 -7.50 31.06
C HIS A 65 17.55 -6.58 32.27
N TYR A 66 16.67 -5.59 32.47
CA TYR A 66 16.79 -4.66 33.57
C TYR A 66 16.73 -5.33 34.95
N LEU A 67 15.77 -6.27 35.14
CA LEU A 67 15.65 -6.97 36.42
C LEU A 67 16.87 -7.87 36.69
N MET A 68 17.38 -8.56 35.67
CA MET A 68 18.56 -9.42 35.84
C MET A 68 19.81 -8.57 36.08
N GLU A 69 19.98 -7.43 35.44
CA GLU A 69 21.03 -6.48 35.67
C GLU A 69 21.00 -5.97 37.12
N LEU A 70 19.83 -5.52 37.61
CA LEU A 70 19.61 -5.08 38.95
C LEU A 70 20.03 -6.14 39.98
N PHE A 71 19.64 -7.41 39.76
CA PHE A 71 19.95 -8.51 40.68
C PHE A 71 21.37 -9.03 40.56
N SER A 72 22.11 -8.71 39.50
CA SER A 72 23.50 -9.11 39.29
C SER A 72 24.50 -8.14 39.94
N THR A 73 24.05 -6.97 40.43
CA THR A 73 24.89 -6.05 41.20
C THR A 73 25.30 -6.65 42.54
N PRO A 74 26.45 -6.28 43.12
CA PRO A 74 26.83 -6.71 44.46
C PRO A 74 25.72 -6.44 45.49
N TYR A 75 25.22 -7.51 46.13
CA TYR A 75 24.07 -7.43 47.06
C TYR A 75 22.73 -7.03 46.42
N GLY A 76 22.67 -6.86 45.09
CA GLY A 76 21.50 -6.35 44.40
C GLY A 76 20.24 -7.17 44.67
N ARG A 77 20.31 -8.49 44.66
CA ARG A 77 19.16 -9.35 45.01
C ARG A 77 18.72 -9.15 46.44
N ALA A 78 19.64 -9.19 47.41
CA ALA A 78 19.30 -9.04 48.81
C ALA A 78 18.68 -7.67 49.16
N LEU A 79 19.11 -6.63 48.43
CA LEU A 79 18.60 -5.26 48.64
C LEU A 79 17.23 -5.05 47.99
N HIS A 80 17.00 -5.65 46.80
CA HIS A 80 15.85 -5.28 45.95
C HIS A 80 14.75 -6.33 45.88
N GLU A 81 14.97 -7.60 46.24
CA GLU A 81 14.01 -8.70 46.01
C GLU A 81 12.65 -8.47 46.68
N ASN A 82 12.60 -7.72 47.80
CA ASN A 82 11.37 -7.41 48.51
C ASN A 82 10.72 -6.07 48.12
N HIS A 83 11.39 -5.26 47.27
CA HIS A 83 10.80 -4.05 46.72
C HIS A 83 9.61 -4.37 45.79
N GLN A 84 8.68 -3.42 45.72
CA GLN A 84 7.54 -3.52 44.82
C GLN A 84 7.94 -3.12 43.41
N VAL A 85 7.31 -3.74 42.38
CA VAL A 85 7.65 -3.45 40.98
C VAL A 85 7.42 -2.00 40.59
N GLU A 86 6.45 -1.31 41.25
CA GLU A 86 6.16 0.11 40.98
C GLU A 86 7.30 1.06 41.33
N GLU A 87 8.22 0.65 42.21
CA GLU A 87 9.37 1.44 42.61
C GLU A 87 10.46 1.51 41.54
N VAL A 88 10.52 0.47 40.67
CA VAL A 88 11.62 0.30 39.70
C VAL A 88 11.15 0.16 38.26
N MET A 89 9.82 0.11 38.00
CA MET A 89 9.29 -0.02 36.66
C MET A 89 9.61 1.19 35.77
N ASP A 90 9.80 0.95 34.50
CA ASP A 90 9.83 2.01 33.50
C ASP A 90 8.43 2.58 33.27
N ARG A 91 8.22 3.83 33.71
CA ARG A 91 6.96 4.56 33.53
C ARG A 91 6.87 5.25 32.17
N ASN A 92 8.01 5.46 31.50
CA ASN A 92 8.11 6.19 30.23
C ASN A 92 7.98 5.28 29.00
N VAL A 93 7.57 4.01 29.23
CA VAL A 93 7.34 3.07 28.15
C VAL A 93 6.32 3.62 27.15
N MET A 94 6.60 3.50 25.86
CA MET A 94 5.69 3.93 24.80
C MET A 94 4.39 3.10 24.81
N ARG A 95 3.28 3.76 24.56
CA ARG A 95 1.93 3.18 24.57
C ARG A 95 1.24 3.51 23.26
N PHE A 96 0.66 2.48 22.63
CA PHE A 96 -0.05 2.62 21.36
C PHE A 96 -1.44 2.00 21.45
N GLU A 97 -2.40 2.61 20.77
CA GLU A 97 -3.72 1.99 20.59
C GLU A 97 -3.66 0.86 19.57
N ALA A 98 -4.41 -0.20 19.83
CA ALA A 98 -4.45 -1.40 18.97
C ALA A 98 -4.75 -1.09 17.50
N SER A 99 -5.50 -0.01 17.25
CA SER A 99 -5.85 0.48 15.91
C SER A 99 -4.74 1.28 15.22
N ASP A 100 -3.65 1.64 15.91
CA ASP A 100 -2.60 2.46 15.33
C ASP A 100 -1.89 1.73 14.18
N PRO A 101 -1.69 2.40 13.03
CA PRO A 101 -0.96 1.80 11.91
C PRO A 101 0.51 1.54 12.27
N LEU A 102 1.06 0.39 11.84
CA LEU A 102 2.46 0.03 12.09
C LEU A 102 3.45 1.10 11.60
N SER A 103 3.12 1.82 10.54
CA SER A 103 3.94 2.94 10.04
C SER A 103 4.09 4.07 11.05
N ASN A 104 2.99 4.44 11.72
CA ASN A 104 2.99 5.51 12.73
C ASN A 104 3.77 5.07 13.98
N VAL A 105 3.55 3.82 14.40
CA VAL A 105 4.28 3.22 15.54
C VAL A 105 5.79 3.20 15.25
N SER A 106 6.20 2.77 14.07
CA SER A 106 7.60 2.78 13.66
C SER A 106 8.21 4.19 13.67
N GLN A 107 7.48 5.16 13.14
CA GLN A 107 7.96 6.54 13.09
C GLN A 107 8.17 7.11 14.50
N GLN A 108 7.25 6.86 15.42
CA GLN A 108 7.37 7.33 16.81
C GLN A 108 8.52 6.64 17.55
N LEU A 109 8.67 5.31 17.42
CA LEU A 109 9.75 4.55 18.02
C LEU A 109 11.15 4.96 17.52
N THR A 110 11.24 5.48 16.29
CA THR A 110 12.52 5.93 15.69
C THR A 110 12.78 7.43 15.86
N ALA A 111 11.76 8.22 16.20
CA ALA A 111 11.88 9.66 16.41
C ALA A 111 12.42 10.01 17.81
N ASP A 112 12.35 9.07 18.76
CA ASP A 112 12.83 9.27 20.11
C ASP A 112 14.37 9.28 20.13
N SER A 113 14.94 10.49 20.27
CA SER A 113 16.37 10.79 20.08
C SER A 113 17.26 10.36 21.24
N ASP A 114 16.71 9.78 22.31
CA ASP A 114 17.46 9.39 23.51
C ASP A 114 18.21 8.05 23.37
N ASN A 115 18.74 7.75 22.18
CA ASN A 115 19.75 6.70 21.90
C ASN A 115 19.45 5.27 22.41
N ARG A 116 18.25 5.02 22.96
CA ARG A 116 17.75 3.70 23.34
C ARG A 116 16.44 3.42 22.61
N VAL A 117 16.54 2.78 21.46
CA VAL A 117 15.34 2.22 20.81
C VAL A 117 14.65 1.31 21.82
N ALA A 118 13.48 1.71 22.29
CA ALA A 118 12.68 0.91 23.21
C ALA A 118 12.48 -0.49 22.62
N GLN A 119 12.92 -1.53 23.33
CA GLN A 119 12.82 -2.91 22.84
C GLN A 119 11.39 -3.42 22.87
N GLN A 120 10.57 -2.89 23.79
CA GLN A 120 9.17 -3.24 23.98
C GLN A 120 8.33 -1.99 24.16
N PHE A 121 7.04 -2.12 23.83
CA PHE A 121 6.03 -1.10 24.02
C PHE A 121 4.70 -1.73 24.45
N ILE A 122 3.82 -0.95 25.04
CA ILE A 122 2.52 -1.40 25.50
C ILE A 122 1.47 -1.17 24.41
N ILE A 123 0.62 -2.17 24.18
CA ILE A 123 -0.53 -2.07 23.29
C ILE A 123 -1.79 -1.99 24.15
N MET A 124 -2.64 -1.01 23.84
CA MET A 124 -3.89 -0.75 24.55
C MET A 124 -5.09 -0.85 23.61
N ARG A 125 -6.26 -1.07 24.20
CA ARG A 125 -7.55 -0.94 23.51
C ARG A 125 -8.45 -0.05 24.35
N GLN A 126 -8.77 1.14 23.84
CA GLN A 126 -9.54 2.15 24.54
C GLN A 126 -8.95 2.51 25.92
N GLY A 127 -7.61 2.67 25.96
CA GLY A 127 -6.89 2.96 27.18
C GLY A 127 -6.70 1.82 28.17
N HIS A 128 -7.20 0.61 27.86
CA HIS A 128 -7.01 -0.61 28.65
C HIS A 128 -5.87 -1.45 28.09
N PHE A 129 -5.11 -2.09 28.98
CA PHE A 129 -4.01 -2.97 28.61
C PHE A 129 -4.53 -4.15 27.74
N LEU A 130 -3.91 -4.36 26.59
CA LEU A 130 -4.18 -5.47 25.73
C LEU A 130 -3.02 -6.47 25.71
N GLY A 131 -1.78 -5.98 25.62
CA GLY A 131 -0.58 -6.80 25.58
C GLY A 131 0.68 -5.97 25.37
N ILE A 132 1.77 -6.67 25.01
CA ILE A 132 3.09 -6.09 24.77
C ILE A 132 3.47 -6.31 23.29
N GLY A 133 3.99 -5.29 22.65
CA GLY A 133 4.62 -5.36 21.35
C GLY A 133 6.16 -5.30 21.46
N HIS A 134 6.84 -5.94 20.52
CA HIS A 134 8.29 -5.93 20.42
C HIS A 134 8.74 -5.17 19.18
N THR A 135 9.69 -4.26 19.36
CA THR A 135 10.24 -3.47 18.24
C THR A 135 10.91 -4.34 17.17
N LYS A 136 11.50 -5.46 17.57
CA LYS A 136 12.04 -6.44 16.64
C LYS A 136 10.99 -6.97 15.67
N ASP A 137 9.81 -7.35 16.19
CA ASP A 137 8.73 -7.91 15.38
C ASP A 137 8.14 -6.84 14.45
N LEU A 138 8.02 -5.61 14.93
CA LEU A 138 7.63 -4.45 14.13
C LEU A 138 8.59 -4.24 12.94
N LEU A 139 9.91 -4.21 13.21
CA LEU A 139 10.91 -4.00 12.17
C LEU A 139 10.94 -5.16 11.16
N GLN A 140 10.80 -6.40 11.65
CA GLN A 140 10.70 -7.57 10.79
C GLN A 140 9.48 -7.46 9.87
N ARG A 141 8.31 -7.16 10.41
CA ARG A 141 7.06 -7.02 9.63
C ARG A 141 7.15 -5.93 8.58
N ILE A 142 7.70 -4.77 8.94
CA ILE A 142 7.91 -3.67 8.00
C ILE A 142 8.89 -4.07 6.88
N THR A 143 9.97 -4.76 7.23
CA THR A 143 10.96 -5.22 6.26
C THR A 143 10.38 -6.24 5.30
N GLU A 144 9.66 -7.24 5.79
CA GLU A 144 8.96 -8.25 4.98
C GLU A 144 7.98 -7.59 4.00
N HIS A 145 7.22 -6.61 4.51
CA HIS A 145 6.30 -5.87 3.66
C HIS A 145 7.00 -5.06 2.57
N ARG A 146 8.09 -4.36 2.90
CA ARG A 146 8.90 -3.62 1.92
C ARG A 146 9.46 -4.53 0.84
N ILE A 147 9.98 -5.70 1.23
CA ILE A 147 10.47 -6.71 0.29
C ILE A 147 9.34 -7.21 -0.62
N LYS A 148 8.18 -7.54 -0.04
CA LYS A 148 7.00 -7.99 -0.81
C LYS A 148 6.56 -6.92 -1.81
N THR A 149 6.46 -5.66 -1.37
CA THR A 149 6.06 -4.54 -2.22
C THR A 149 7.06 -4.32 -3.35
N ALA A 150 8.37 -4.30 -3.05
CA ALA A 150 9.41 -4.13 -4.07
C ALA A 150 9.43 -5.28 -5.09
N ARG A 151 9.19 -6.52 -4.66
CA ARG A 151 9.13 -7.69 -5.55
C ARG A 151 7.95 -7.66 -6.53
N HIS A 152 6.84 -7.03 -6.13
CA HIS A 152 5.61 -7.00 -6.90
C HIS A 152 5.33 -5.67 -7.57
N ALA A 153 6.23 -4.69 -7.42
CA ALA A 153 6.17 -3.44 -8.17
C ALA A 153 6.66 -3.63 -9.61
N ASN A 154 6.07 -2.88 -10.53
CA ASN A 154 6.59 -2.81 -11.89
C ASN A 154 7.96 -2.09 -11.88
N PRO A 155 9.02 -2.68 -12.45
CA PRO A 155 10.37 -2.13 -12.35
C PRO A 155 10.55 -0.79 -13.09
N LEU A 156 9.71 -0.49 -14.09
CA LEU A 156 9.81 0.73 -14.87
C LEU A 156 9.14 1.93 -14.19
N THR A 157 7.97 1.72 -13.58
CA THR A 157 7.17 2.80 -12.99
C THR A 157 7.14 2.80 -11.46
N GLY A 158 7.55 1.68 -10.83
CA GLY A 158 7.41 1.50 -9.39
C GLY A 158 5.97 1.29 -8.91
N LEU A 159 4.98 1.34 -9.80
CA LEU A 159 3.58 1.10 -9.45
C LEU A 159 3.33 -0.38 -9.13
N PRO A 160 2.32 -0.71 -8.31
CA PRO A 160 1.88 -2.07 -8.06
C PRO A 160 1.68 -2.87 -9.34
N GLY A 161 2.31 -4.05 -9.43
CA GLY A 161 2.17 -4.97 -10.55
C GLY A 161 0.98 -5.93 -10.41
N ASN A 162 0.99 -7.03 -11.17
CA ASN A 162 -0.14 -7.97 -11.27
C ASN A 162 -0.59 -8.54 -9.92
N VAL A 163 0.35 -8.94 -9.04
CA VAL A 163 -0.02 -9.57 -7.76
C VAL A 163 -0.81 -8.62 -6.85
N PRO A 164 -0.34 -7.40 -6.55
CA PRO A 164 -1.12 -6.44 -5.77
C PRO A 164 -2.45 -6.03 -6.43
N ILE A 165 -2.51 -5.96 -7.76
CA ILE A 165 -3.76 -5.69 -8.50
C ILE A 165 -4.79 -6.78 -8.20
N GLN A 166 -4.40 -8.05 -8.29
CA GLN A 166 -5.27 -9.17 -8.00
C GLN A 166 -5.68 -9.24 -6.52
N GLU A 167 -4.75 -8.97 -5.60
CA GLU A 167 -5.04 -8.89 -4.16
C GLU A 167 -6.12 -7.82 -3.88
N GLU A 168 -6.01 -6.64 -4.50
CA GLU A 168 -6.99 -5.55 -4.33
C GLU A 168 -8.37 -5.90 -4.92
N LEU A 169 -8.42 -6.49 -6.11
CA LEU A 169 -9.67 -6.96 -6.72
C LEU A 169 -10.37 -8.00 -5.83
N LYS A 170 -9.63 -9.01 -5.35
CA LYS A 170 -10.16 -10.02 -4.44
C LYS A 170 -10.64 -9.40 -3.12
N ARG A 171 -9.89 -8.46 -2.56
CA ARG A 171 -10.28 -7.75 -1.34
C ARG A 171 -11.62 -7.03 -1.48
N LEU A 172 -11.80 -6.29 -2.57
CA LEU A 172 -13.04 -5.56 -2.82
C LEU A 172 -14.23 -6.51 -3.04
N GLN A 173 -14.01 -7.61 -3.77
CA GLN A 173 -15.03 -8.63 -4.01
C GLN A 173 -15.46 -9.36 -2.73
N LEU A 174 -14.50 -9.78 -1.89
CA LEU A 174 -14.77 -10.43 -0.60
C LEU A 174 -15.57 -9.55 0.36
N HIS A 175 -15.33 -8.26 0.34
CA HIS A 175 -16.07 -7.29 1.15
C HIS A 175 -17.36 -6.76 0.47
N HIS A 176 -17.77 -7.35 -0.65
CA HIS A 176 -18.95 -6.94 -1.43
C HIS A 176 -18.97 -5.43 -1.73
N ARG A 177 -17.78 -4.82 -1.91
CA ARG A 177 -17.69 -3.39 -2.23
C ARG A 177 -17.87 -3.18 -3.73
N SER A 178 -18.73 -2.24 -4.08
CA SER A 178 -18.89 -1.76 -5.45
C SER A 178 -17.68 -0.92 -5.85
N PHE A 179 -17.11 -1.16 -7.04
CA PHE A 179 -15.97 -0.41 -7.55
C PHE A 179 -16.01 -0.27 -9.07
N TYR A 180 -15.35 0.76 -9.56
CA TYR A 180 -15.04 0.94 -10.97
C TYR A 180 -13.67 0.33 -11.28
N LEU A 181 -13.52 -0.20 -12.50
CA LEU A 181 -12.26 -0.73 -12.99
C LEU A 181 -11.94 -0.06 -14.33
N ALA A 182 -10.96 0.84 -14.34
CA ALA A 182 -10.53 1.55 -15.54
C ALA A 182 -9.20 0.99 -16.05
N TYR A 183 -9.14 0.66 -17.32
CA TYR A 183 -7.95 0.22 -18.04
C TYR A 183 -7.48 1.31 -18.97
N PHE A 184 -6.23 1.71 -18.82
CA PHE A 184 -5.53 2.67 -19.68
C PHE A 184 -4.59 1.93 -20.61
N ASP A 185 -4.54 2.34 -21.89
CA ASP A 185 -3.74 1.71 -22.94
C ASP A 185 -3.26 2.78 -23.92
N LEU A 186 -1.98 2.73 -24.31
CA LEU A 186 -1.40 3.63 -25.30
C LEU A 186 -1.69 3.10 -26.71
N CYS A 187 -2.46 3.84 -27.48
CA CYS A 187 -2.67 3.53 -28.89
C CYS A 187 -1.44 3.93 -29.69
N ASP A 188 -1.08 3.11 -30.68
CA ASP A 188 0.03 3.32 -31.60
C ASP A 188 1.42 3.36 -30.92
N PHE A 189 1.56 2.68 -29.74
CA PHE A 189 2.79 2.64 -28.97
C PHE A 189 3.90 1.84 -29.65
N LYS A 190 3.55 0.73 -30.34
CA LYS A 190 4.56 -0.03 -31.09
C LYS A 190 5.19 0.79 -32.21
N PRO A 191 4.43 1.43 -33.14
CA PRO A 191 5.01 2.34 -34.15
C PRO A 191 5.89 3.43 -33.53
N TYR A 192 5.53 3.97 -32.39
CA TYR A 192 6.35 4.95 -31.68
C TYR A 192 7.72 4.36 -31.28
N ASN A 193 7.72 3.17 -30.65
CA ASN A 193 8.95 2.49 -30.26
C ASN A 193 9.84 2.12 -31.45
N ASP A 194 9.23 1.73 -32.57
CA ASP A 194 9.94 1.37 -33.81
C ASP A 194 10.70 2.61 -34.38
N VAL A 195 10.17 3.82 -34.18
CA VAL A 195 10.77 5.09 -34.70
C VAL A 195 11.70 5.75 -33.68
N TYR A 196 11.31 5.80 -32.39
CA TYR A 196 12.02 6.56 -31.37
C TYR A 196 12.88 5.70 -30.45
N GLY A 197 12.71 4.37 -30.50
CA GLY A 197 13.40 3.40 -29.64
C GLY A 197 12.73 3.20 -28.27
N PHE A 198 13.04 2.06 -27.67
CA PHE A 198 12.43 1.65 -26.40
C PHE A 198 12.72 2.62 -25.23
N CYS A 199 13.91 3.26 -25.20
CA CYS A 199 14.23 4.22 -24.14
C CYS A 199 13.25 5.40 -24.12
N ARG A 200 12.86 5.91 -25.29
CA ARG A 200 11.87 6.98 -25.38
C ARG A 200 10.46 6.48 -25.07
N GLY A 201 10.14 5.24 -25.45
CA GLY A 201 8.90 4.60 -25.03
C GLY A 201 8.79 4.45 -23.52
N ASP A 202 9.87 4.08 -22.86
CA ASP A 202 9.95 4.01 -21.40
C ASP A 202 9.69 5.35 -20.71
N GLU A 203 10.15 6.47 -21.33
CA GLU A 203 9.84 7.82 -20.84
C GLU A 203 8.34 8.12 -20.90
N VAL A 204 7.67 7.74 -21.99
CA VAL A 204 6.20 7.89 -22.13
C VAL A 204 5.47 7.08 -21.05
N ILE A 205 5.87 5.82 -20.84
CA ILE A 205 5.28 4.96 -19.82
C ILE A 205 5.48 5.53 -18.42
N ARG A 206 6.70 6.02 -18.09
CA ARG A 206 6.97 6.65 -16.80
C ARG A 206 6.12 7.90 -16.57
N GLU A 207 6.00 8.76 -17.60
CA GLU A 207 5.19 9.97 -17.48
C GLU A 207 3.70 9.63 -17.25
N LEU A 208 3.14 8.67 -18.01
CA LEU A 208 1.78 8.20 -17.76
C LEU A 208 1.63 7.61 -16.36
N GLY A 209 2.59 6.79 -15.92
CA GLY A 209 2.62 6.25 -14.57
C GLY A 209 2.63 7.34 -13.49
N ASN A 210 3.39 8.42 -13.69
CA ASN A 210 3.44 9.58 -12.79
C ASN A 210 2.11 10.33 -12.74
N GLN A 211 1.46 10.53 -13.90
CA GLN A 211 0.15 11.18 -13.97
C GLN A 211 -0.90 10.36 -13.23
N LEU A 212 -0.95 9.05 -13.46
CA LEU A 212 -1.87 8.13 -12.80
C LEU A 212 -1.61 8.08 -11.28
N HIS A 213 -0.35 8.06 -10.85
CA HIS A 213 0.01 8.00 -9.44
C HIS A 213 -0.58 9.17 -8.64
N ARG A 214 -0.75 10.35 -9.23
CA ARG A 214 -1.38 11.52 -8.58
C ARG A 214 -2.84 11.30 -8.24
N LEU A 215 -3.52 10.32 -8.86
CA LEU A 215 -4.90 9.94 -8.54
C LEU A 215 -5.00 9.06 -7.30
N GLN A 216 -3.87 8.55 -6.79
CA GLN A 216 -3.88 7.63 -5.66
C GLN A 216 -4.48 8.27 -4.41
N SER A 217 -5.45 7.58 -3.81
CA SER A 217 -6.18 8.04 -2.64
C SER A 217 -6.63 6.85 -1.80
N LYS A 218 -7.38 7.11 -0.72
CA LYS A 218 -7.99 6.04 0.09
C LYS A 218 -8.98 5.18 -0.72
N ASP A 219 -9.59 5.75 -1.75
CA ASP A 219 -10.62 5.11 -2.55
C ASP A 219 -10.16 4.71 -3.95
N THR A 220 -8.89 5.00 -4.30
CA THR A 220 -8.33 4.75 -5.62
C THR A 220 -7.00 4.02 -5.50
N PHE A 221 -6.91 2.84 -6.13
CA PHE A 221 -5.71 2.02 -6.28
C PHE A 221 -5.26 2.06 -7.74
N ILE A 222 -3.93 2.15 -7.95
CA ILE A 222 -3.33 2.25 -9.27
C ILE A 222 -2.34 1.12 -9.45
N GLY A 223 -2.38 0.46 -10.60
CA GLY A 223 -1.48 -0.62 -10.94
C GLY A 223 -0.93 -0.51 -12.36
N HIS A 224 0.23 -1.11 -12.59
CA HIS A 224 0.85 -1.24 -13.90
C HIS A 224 1.02 -2.73 -14.24
N ILE A 225 0.22 -3.20 -15.18
CA ILE A 225 0.18 -4.62 -15.57
C ILE A 225 1.45 -5.01 -16.31
N GLY A 226 1.88 -4.16 -17.24
CA GLY A 226 3.09 -4.34 -18.03
C GLY A 226 2.98 -3.70 -19.41
N GLY A 227 4.12 -3.39 -20.04
CA GLY A 227 4.14 -2.65 -21.30
C GLY A 227 3.45 -1.30 -21.17
N ASP A 228 2.42 -1.08 -21.95
CA ASP A 228 1.59 0.14 -22.00
C ASP A 228 0.23 0.01 -21.26
N ASP A 229 0.01 -1.10 -20.52
CA ASP A 229 -1.24 -1.41 -19.83
C ASP A 229 -1.22 -0.97 -18.36
N PHE A 230 -2.10 -0.05 -17.99
CA PHE A 230 -2.32 0.38 -16.61
C PHE A 230 -3.75 0.13 -16.16
N VAL A 231 -3.93 0.01 -14.86
CA VAL A 231 -5.24 -0.20 -14.23
C VAL A 231 -5.46 0.77 -13.08
N VAL A 232 -6.68 1.29 -13.00
CA VAL A 232 -7.14 2.09 -11.87
C VAL A 232 -8.40 1.43 -11.31
N ILE A 233 -8.40 1.13 -10.02
CA ILE A 233 -9.53 0.55 -9.29
C ILE A 233 -10.01 1.62 -8.31
N SER A 234 -11.28 2.03 -8.41
CA SER A 234 -11.80 3.09 -7.55
C SER A 234 -13.20 2.76 -7.02
N THR A 235 -13.40 3.01 -5.72
CA THR A 235 -14.72 2.96 -5.09
C THR A 235 -15.46 4.30 -5.16
N GLY A 236 -14.78 5.37 -5.62
CA GLY A 236 -15.35 6.71 -5.77
C GLY A 236 -15.99 6.94 -7.14
N ALA A 237 -17.11 7.67 -7.18
CA ALA A 237 -17.82 8.00 -8.43
C ALA A 237 -17.04 8.99 -9.33
N GLN A 238 -16.07 9.71 -8.79
CA GLN A 238 -15.27 10.73 -9.51
C GLN A 238 -14.30 10.13 -10.53
N ILE A 239 -14.19 8.79 -10.60
CA ILE A 239 -13.23 8.11 -11.47
C ILE A 239 -13.38 8.49 -12.96
N LEU A 240 -14.60 8.74 -13.44
CA LEU A 240 -14.84 9.11 -14.83
C LEU A 240 -14.25 10.48 -15.16
N GLU A 241 -14.44 11.47 -14.27
CA GLU A 241 -13.84 12.80 -14.39
C GLU A 241 -12.32 12.73 -14.30
N GLN A 242 -11.81 11.91 -13.40
CA GLN A 242 -10.37 11.66 -13.28
C GLN A 242 -9.78 11.03 -14.55
N CYS A 243 -10.45 10.03 -15.13
CA CYS A 243 -10.03 9.43 -16.41
C CYS A 243 -10.02 10.48 -17.54
N GLN A 244 -11.05 11.33 -17.63
CA GLN A 244 -11.11 12.40 -18.61
C GLN A 244 -9.99 13.42 -18.42
N HIS A 245 -9.68 13.74 -17.18
CA HIS A 245 -8.57 14.65 -16.86
C HIS A 245 -7.22 14.10 -17.30
N ILE A 246 -6.93 12.83 -17.02
CA ILE A 246 -5.70 12.15 -17.46
C ILE A 246 -5.59 12.13 -18.99
N LEU A 247 -6.69 11.80 -19.69
CA LEU A 247 -6.71 11.86 -21.17
C LEU A 247 -6.33 13.24 -21.68
N THR A 248 -6.92 14.27 -21.09
CA THR A 248 -6.63 15.67 -21.48
C THR A 248 -5.18 16.07 -21.18
N GLN A 249 -4.67 15.72 -19.98
CA GLN A 249 -3.27 15.99 -19.62
C GLN A 249 -2.29 15.27 -20.55
N PHE A 250 -2.56 14.00 -20.88
CA PHE A 250 -1.71 13.25 -21.81
C PHE A 250 -1.68 13.90 -23.20
N GLU A 251 -2.85 14.28 -23.73
CA GLU A 251 -2.94 14.97 -25.03
C GLU A 251 -2.19 16.30 -25.05
N GLN A 252 -2.27 17.08 -23.97
CA GLN A 252 -1.56 18.35 -23.85
C GLN A 252 -0.05 18.17 -23.72
N GLY A 253 0.39 17.11 -23.02
CA GLY A 253 1.81 16.85 -22.75
C GLY A 253 2.54 16.10 -23.85
N LYS A 254 1.84 15.41 -24.75
CA LYS A 254 2.45 14.47 -25.70
C LYS A 254 3.39 15.13 -26.73
N ALA A 255 3.32 16.45 -26.94
CA ALA A 255 4.24 17.17 -27.81
C ALA A 255 5.71 16.95 -27.41
N ALA A 256 6.00 16.82 -26.11
CA ALA A 256 7.34 16.59 -25.59
C ALA A 256 7.97 15.26 -26.03
N PHE A 257 7.16 14.31 -26.48
CA PHE A 257 7.63 12.99 -26.93
C PHE A 257 8.08 12.96 -28.39
N TYR A 258 7.83 14.03 -29.16
CA TYR A 258 8.09 14.09 -30.60
C TYR A 258 9.10 15.16 -30.98
N ASN A 259 9.76 14.94 -32.12
CA ASN A 259 10.49 16.02 -32.79
C ASN A 259 9.51 16.99 -33.48
N GLU A 260 10.00 18.15 -33.84
CA GLU A 260 9.16 19.21 -34.41
C GLU A 260 8.47 18.79 -35.73
N GLN A 261 9.15 18.05 -36.59
CA GLN A 261 8.59 17.58 -37.86
C GLN A 261 7.42 16.65 -37.67
N HIS A 262 7.56 15.62 -36.80
CA HIS A 262 6.49 14.67 -36.52
C HIS A 262 5.32 15.34 -35.79
N TRP A 263 5.63 16.29 -34.89
CA TRP A 263 4.60 17.06 -34.23
C TRP A 263 3.78 17.92 -35.16
N GLN A 264 4.42 18.64 -36.11
CA GLN A 264 3.73 19.48 -37.09
C GLN A 264 2.90 18.67 -38.09
N THR A 265 3.43 17.52 -38.55
CA THR A 265 2.73 16.66 -39.52
C THR A 265 1.65 15.77 -38.87
N GLN A 266 1.64 15.65 -37.51
CA GLN A 266 0.75 14.76 -36.75
C GLN A 266 0.86 13.30 -37.16
N LYS A 267 2.01 12.90 -37.71
CA LYS A 267 2.27 11.54 -38.22
C LYS A 267 3.72 11.15 -37.98
N ILE A 268 3.93 9.82 -37.84
CA ILE A 268 5.26 9.22 -37.89
C ILE A 268 5.29 8.18 -39.01
N ARG A 269 6.43 8.03 -39.66
CA ARG A 269 6.62 7.02 -40.69
C ARG A 269 7.18 5.75 -40.07
N ALA A 270 6.37 4.72 -40.00
CA ALA A 270 6.71 3.42 -39.43
C ALA A 270 6.35 2.29 -40.39
N GLN A 271 6.73 1.06 -40.06
CA GLN A 271 6.31 -0.11 -40.83
C GLN A 271 4.99 -0.66 -40.28
N ASP A 272 4.12 -1.11 -41.19
CA ASP A 272 2.92 -1.86 -40.83
C ASP A 272 3.28 -3.30 -40.38
N ARG A 273 2.26 -4.12 -40.07
CA ARG A 273 2.46 -5.52 -39.67
C ARG A 273 3.09 -6.40 -40.76
N ASN A 274 3.08 -5.95 -42.01
CA ASN A 274 3.64 -6.64 -43.18
C ASN A 274 5.03 -6.07 -43.56
N GLY A 275 5.59 -5.12 -42.76
CA GLY A 275 6.86 -4.49 -43.03
C GLY A 275 6.80 -3.37 -44.07
N VAL A 276 5.62 -2.94 -44.52
CA VAL A 276 5.44 -1.90 -45.52
C VAL A 276 5.50 -0.52 -44.81
N PRO A 277 6.34 0.42 -45.29
CA PRO A 277 6.38 1.78 -44.73
C PRO A 277 5.03 2.49 -44.93
N CYS A 278 4.43 2.95 -43.83
CA CYS A 278 3.18 3.70 -43.85
C CYS A 278 3.19 4.82 -42.81
N ASP A 279 2.35 5.83 -43.04
CA ASP A 279 2.11 6.90 -42.07
C ASP A 279 1.24 6.38 -40.93
N GLN A 280 1.72 6.50 -39.71
CA GLN A 280 1.01 6.14 -38.48
C GLN A 280 0.66 7.42 -37.70
N PRO A 281 -0.50 7.46 -37.03
CA PRO A 281 -0.85 8.59 -36.15
C PRO A 281 0.09 8.70 -34.96
N LEU A 282 0.07 9.86 -34.31
CA LEU A 282 0.78 10.05 -33.06
C LEU A 282 0.09 9.25 -31.93
N LEU A 283 0.88 8.94 -30.89
CA LEU A 283 0.39 8.31 -29.66
C LEU A 283 -0.90 8.97 -29.17
N SER A 284 -1.78 8.16 -28.68
CA SER A 284 -2.96 8.61 -27.95
C SER A 284 -3.26 7.66 -26.80
N LEU A 285 -3.87 8.19 -25.75
CA LEU A 285 -4.30 7.37 -24.62
C LEU A 285 -5.77 6.98 -24.81
N CYS A 286 -6.12 5.74 -24.49
CA CYS A 286 -7.50 5.31 -24.42
C CYS A 286 -7.82 4.66 -23.08
N VAL A 287 -9.06 4.80 -22.62
CA VAL A 287 -9.53 4.29 -21.32
C VAL A 287 -10.82 3.54 -21.46
N GLY A 288 -10.80 2.26 -21.09
CA GLY A 288 -12.00 1.44 -20.97
C GLY A 288 -12.40 1.31 -19.50
N VAL A 289 -13.62 1.67 -19.14
CA VAL A 289 -14.11 1.63 -17.77
C VAL A 289 -15.23 0.61 -17.62
N LEU A 290 -15.09 -0.26 -16.62
CA LEU A 290 -16.15 -1.15 -16.15
C LEU A 290 -16.85 -0.52 -14.95
N PRO A 291 -18.18 -0.34 -14.99
CA PRO A 291 -18.93 0.20 -13.85
C PRO A 291 -19.13 -0.87 -12.76
N PRO A 292 -19.54 -0.46 -11.55
CA PRO A 292 -19.76 -1.34 -10.40
C PRO A 292 -20.68 -2.53 -10.67
N GLN A 293 -21.67 -2.36 -11.52
CA GLN A 293 -22.61 -3.44 -11.87
C GLN A 293 -21.94 -4.62 -12.57
N LEU A 294 -20.87 -4.37 -13.32
CA LEU A 294 -20.10 -5.40 -14.01
C LEU A 294 -18.99 -5.97 -13.15
N THR A 295 -18.44 -5.18 -12.24
CA THR A 295 -17.32 -5.62 -11.36
C THR A 295 -17.82 -6.45 -10.16
N ALA A 296 -19.04 -6.20 -9.68
CA ALA A 296 -19.65 -6.93 -8.57
C ALA A 296 -19.96 -8.41 -8.93
N ALA A 297 -20.35 -8.68 -10.17
CA ALA A 297 -20.76 -10.01 -10.63
C ALA A 297 -19.62 -10.79 -11.33
N GLY A 298 -18.50 -10.14 -11.65
CA GLY A 298 -17.44 -10.70 -12.48
C GLY A 298 -16.37 -11.43 -11.67
N ASN A 299 -16.00 -12.64 -12.13
CA ASN A 299 -14.74 -13.25 -11.70
C ASN A 299 -13.58 -12.62 -12.51
N GLU A 300 -12.33 -12.92 -12.13
CA GLU A 300 -11.12 -12.37 -12.74
C GLU A 300 -11.08 -12.53 -14.27
N HIS A 301 -11.47 -13.70 -14.76
CA HIS A 301 -11.49 -14.00 -16.20
C HIS A 301 -12.53 -13.16 -16.94
N SER A 302 -13.73 -13.02 -16.40
CA SER A 302 -14.79 -12.20 -17.00
C SER A 302 -14.44 -10.71 -16.97
N LEU A 303 -13.81 -10.21 -15.89
CA LEU A 303 -13.34 -8.83 -15.82
C LEU A 303 -12.28 -8.54 -16.89
N SER A 304 -11.34 -9.46 -17.11
CA SER A 304 -10.32 -9.32 -18.17
C SER A 304 -10.94 -9.23 -19.56
N GLN A 305 -11.92 -10.11 -19.88
CA GLN A 305 -12.62 -10.08 -21.17
C GLN A 305 -13.43 -8.79 -21.37
N LEU A 306 -14.16 -8.35 -20.34
CA LEU A 306 -14.93 -7.11 -20.38
C LEU A 306 -14.03 -5.89 -20.54
N SER A 307 -12.87 -5.88 -19.88
CA SER A 307 -11.88 -4.81 -20.00
C SER A 307 -11.30 -4.73 -21.41
N ALA A 308 -10.96 -5.86 -22.00
CA ALA A 308 -10.50 -5.89 -23.40
C ALA A 308 -11.57 -5.34 -24.37
N LYS A 309 -12.86 -5.68 -24.13
CA LYS A 309 -13.98 -5.13 -24.89
C LYS A 309 -14.14 -3.62 -24.70
N ALA A 310 -14.01 -3.13 -23.47
CA ALA A 310 -14.08 -1.71 -23.15
C ALA A 310 -12.93 -0.93 -23.83
N LYS A 311 -11.68 -1.42 -23.73
CA LYS A 311 -10.50 -0.84 -24.40
C LYS A 311 -10.70 -0.77 -25.92
N LYS A 312 -11.18 -1.86 -26.54
CA LYS A 312 -11.43 -1.88 -27.99
C LYS A 312 -12.46 -0.84 -28.41
N LYS A 313 -13.52 -0.65 -27.64
CA LYS A 313 -14.51 0.40 -27.91
C LYS A 313 -13.92 1.81 -27.73
N ALA A 314 -13.14 2.01 -26.66
CA ALA A 314 -12.51 3.29 -26.36
C ALA A 314 -11.55 3.76 -27.46
N LYS A 315 -10.81 2.84 -28.12
CA LYS A 315 -9.90 3.17 -29.25
C LYS A 315 -10.62 3.85 -30.42
N HIS A 316 -11.91 3.58 -30.60
CA HIS A 316 -12.73 4.11 -31.71
C HIS A 316 -13.75 5.17 -31.27
N SER A 317 -13.74 5.59 -30.00
CA SER A 317 -14.61 6.65 -29.49
C SER A 317 -13.92 8.02 -29.47
N SER A 318 -14.71 9.07 -29.42
CA SER A 318 -14.23 10.44 -29.21
C SER A 318 -15.10 11.11 -28.14
N PRO A 319 -14.56 11.42 -26.95
CA PRO A 319 -13.18 11.16 -26.48
C PRO A 319 -12.86 9.67 -26.40
N LYS A 320 -11.59 9.28 -26.37
CA LYS A 320 -11.13 7.88 -26.23
C LYS A 320 -11.38 7.29 -24.83
N LEU A 321 -12.60 7.48 -24.35
CA LEU A 321 -13.13 6.98 -23.08
C LEU A 321 -14.40 6.16 -23.35
N CYS A 322 -14.44 4.93 -22.87
CA CYS A 322 -15.63 4.09 -22.99
C CYS A 322 -16.03 3.55 -21.62
N LEU A 323 -17.17 3.99 -21.11
CA LEU A 323 -17.87 3.31 -20.04
C LEU A 323 -18.68 2.16 -20.62
N LEU A 324 -18.37 0.93 -20.21
CA LEU A 324 -19.07 -0.25 -20.72
C LEU A 324 -20.45 -0.35 -20.06
N GLU A 325 -21.51 -0.30 -20.87
CA GLU A 325 -22.87 -0.44 -20.38
C GLU A 325 -23.15 -1.87 -19.91
N SER A 326 -23.85 -2.01 -18.79
CA SER A 326 -24.41 -3.27 -18.34
C SER A 326 -25.55 -3.66 -19.28
N SER A 327 -25.40 -4.78 -20.00
CA SER A 327 -26.48 -5.33 -20.86
C SER A 327 -27.62 -5.97 -20.05
N LEU A 328 -27.68 -5.76 -18.74
CA LEU A 328 -28.79 -6.18 -17.91
C LEU A 328 -29.98 -5.27 -18.19
N LYS A 329 -30.90 -5.72 -19.05
CA LYS A 329 -32.25 -5.14 -19.13
C LYS A 329 -32.82 -5.15 -17.70
N PRO A 330 -33.45 -4.05 -17.24
CA PRO A 330 -34.18 -4.09 -15.98
C PRO A 330 -35.24 -5.20 -16.09
N LEU A 331 -35.24 -6.11 -15.13
CA LEU A 331 -36.34 -7.03 -14.92
C LEU A 331 -37.57 -6.16 -14.68
N GLN A 332 -38.40 -5.97 -15.71
CA GLN A 332 -39.72 -5.45 -15.53
C GLN A 332 -40.46 -6.43 -14.62
N HIS A 333 -40.72 -6.00 -13.39
CA HIS A 333 -41.70 -6.64 -12.53
C HIS A 333 -43.01 -6.72 -13.29
N ARG A 334 -43.33 -7.89 -13.85
CA ARG A 334 -44.73 -8.22 -14.15
C ARG A 334 -45.40 -8.45 -12.80
N LEU A 335 -46.10 -7.42 -12.35
CA LEU A 335 -47.22 -7.58 -11.44
C LEU A 335 -48.37 -8.13 -12.28
N GLU A 336 -48.73 -9.35 -12.09
CA GLU A 336 -50.07 -9.90 -12.23
C GLU A 336 -50.46 -10.59 -10.95
#